data_11d5887f7b5f335987a7a937f08e36cb
#
_entry.id   11d5887f7b5f335987a7a937f08e36cb
#
_cell.length_a   1.000
_cell.length_b   1.000
_cell.length_c   1.000
_cell.angle_alpha   90.00
_cell.angle_beta   90.00
_cell.angle_gamma   90.00
#
_symmetry.space_group_name_H-M   'P 1'
#
loop_
_entity.id
_entity.type
_entity.pdbx_description
1 polymer ?
#
loop_
_entity_poly.entity_id
_entity_poly.type
_entity_poly.pdbx_seq_one_letter_code
_entity_poly.pdbx_strand_id
1 'polypeptide(L)'
;MPTIELLEDGQVVRTIIADESFAESHYPGAWRVVPAPAPQAPDPRMLWLDVGPFYDRFGADALAIAASDHGACKAVQTLTVVRKYIDLADPRVASMIDMLIATGQPTAQPWAPGSGPMTAAKKAAILAPVTTEYERHIKGLE
;
A
#
# COMPACT_ATOMS: atom_id res chain seq x y z
N MET A 1 0.73 16.88 25.21
CA MET A 1 0.51 18.33 25.39
C MET A 1 0.36 18.98 24.03
N PRO A 2 -0.61 19.85 23.82
CA PRO A 2 -0.77 20.57 22.56
C PRO A 2 0.37 21.56 22.31
N THR A 3 0.59 21.87 21.06
CA THR A 3 1.45 22.99 20.66
C THR A 3 0.61 24.26 20.67
N ILE A 4 1.09 25.28 21.35
CA ILE A 4 0.41 26.56 21.54
C ILE A 4 1.20 27.65 20.81
N GLU A 5 0.53 28.43 20.00
CA GLU A 5 1.08 29.64 19.41
C GLU A 5 0.71 30.84 20.30
N LEU A 6 1.72 31.60 20.72
CA LEU A 6 1.52 32.86 21.45
C LEU A 6 1.39 33.99 20.45
N LEU A 7 0.41 34.85 20.66
CA LEU A 7 0.04 35.91 19.74
C LEU A 7 0.34 37.28 20.33
N GLU A 8 0.83 38.21 19.50
CA GLU A 8 0.93 39.63 19.80
C GLU A 8 0.39 40.38 18.58
N ASP A 9 -0.61 41.24 18.84
CA ASP A 9 -1.32 41.97 17.79
C ASP A 9 -1.87 41.04 16.66
N GLY A 10 -2.32 39.82 17.04
CA GLY A 10 -2.85 38.83 16.12
C GLY A 10 -1.80 38.03 15.33
N GLN A 11 -0.51 38.26 15.59
CA GLN A 11 0.60 37.59 14.94
C GLN A 11 1.32 36.65 15.91
N VAL A 12 1.76 35.48 15.37
CA VAL A 12 2.52 34.52 16.16
C VAL A 12 3.91 35.04 16.43
N VAL A 13 4.24 35.22 17.72
CA VAL A 13 5.57 35.64 18.15
C VAL A 13 6.39 34.53 18.78
N ARG A 14 5.73 33.45 19.19
CA ARG A 14 6.39 32.32 19.84
C ARG A 14 5.50 31.08 19.80
N THR A 15 6.11 29.92 19.76
CA THR A 15 5.43 28.61 19.86
C THR A 15 5.95 27.87 21.08
N ILE A 16 5.04 27.31 21.88
CA ILE A 16 5.37 26.57 23.10
C ILE A 16 4.59 25.24 23.13
N ILE A 17 5.06 24.30 23.91
CA ILE A 17 4.33 23.07 24.22
C ILE A 17 3.85 23.21 25.67
N ALA A 18 2.53 23.33 25.85
CA ALA A 18 1.93 23.55 27.15
C ALA A 18 0.45 23.17 27.16
N ASP A 19 -0.09 23.00 28.34
CA ASP A 19 -1.54 22.85 28.52
C ASP A 19 -2.27 24.17 28.24
N GLU A 20 -3.51 24.05 27.77
CA GLU A 20 -4.36 25.22 27.52
C GLU A 20 -4.55 26.09 28.81
N SER A 21 -4.68 25.43 29.96
CA SER A 21 -4.78 26.10 31.23
C SER A 21 -3.54 26.94 31.59
N PHE A 22 -2.36 26.43 31.24
CA PHE A 22 -1.11 27.19 31.39
C PHE A 22 -1.10 28.42 30.48
N ALA A 23 -1.48 28.22 29.20
CA ALA A 23 -1.52 29.32 28.24
C ALA A 23 -2.50 30.40 28.64
N GLU A 24 -3.70 30.06 29.12
CA GLU A 24 -4.68 31.03 29.59
C GLU A 24 -4.24 31.75 30.85
N SER A 25 -3.56 31.07 31.78
CA SER A 25 -3.05 31.66 33.01
C SER A 25 -1.92 32.68 32.78
N HIS A 26 -1.05 32.39 31.80
CA HIS A 26 0.15 33.22 31.55
C HIS A 26 -0.01 34.17 30.38
N TYR A 27 -0.88 33.86 29.43
CA TYR A 27 -1.10 34.66 28.21
C TYR A 27 -2.59 34.81 27.90
N PRO A 28 -3.40 35.38 28.79
CA PRO A 28 -4.86 35.45 28.65
C PRO A 28 -5.29 36.04 27.31
N GLY A 29 -6.02 35.28 26.50
CA GLY A 29 -6.53 35.73 25.21
C GLY A 29 -5.50 35.92 24.11
N ALA A 30 -4.22 35.62 24.35
CA ALA A 30 -3.12 35.85 23.41
C ALA A 30 -2.47 34.55 22.95
N TRP A 31 -3.27 33.51 22.80
CA TRP A 31 -2.78 32.18 22.38
C TRP A 31 -3.83 31.43 21.54
N ARG A 32 -3.37 30.44 20.79
CA ARG A 32 -4.24 29.49 20.12
C ARG A 32 -3.55 28.11 20.01
N VAL A 33 -4.35 27.05 19.95
CA VAL A 33 -3.85 25.70 19.70
C VAL A 33 -3.51 25.57 18.21
N VAL A 34 -2.30 25.07 17.91
CA VAL A 34 -1.95 24.71 16.53
C VAL A 34 -2.73 23.47 16.14
N PRO A 35 -3.55 23.52 15.07
CA PRO A 35 -4.23 22.32 14.60
C PRO A 35 -3.20 21.26 14.19
N ALA A 36 -3.47 20.00 14.54
CA ALA A 36 -2.65 18.89 14.05
C ALA A 36 -2.63 18.92 12.51
N PRO A 37 -1.46 18.74 11.87
CA PRO A 37 -1.43 18.66 10.42
C PRO A 37 -2.32 17.52 9.94
N ALA A 38 -3.09 17.76 8.88
CA ALA A 38 -3.90 16.71 8.27
C ALA A 38 -2.99 15.52 7.91
N PRO A 39 -3.42 14.26 8.18
CA PRO A 39 -2.65 13.10 7.76
C PRO A 39 -2.37 13.19 6.27
N GLN A 40 -1.11 13.09 5.89
CA GLN A 40 -0.76 13.02 4.47
C GLN A 40 -1.24 11.69 3.91
N ALA A 41 -1.87 11.70 2.75
CA ALA A 41 -2.18 10.49 2.03
C ALA A 41 -0.87 9.73 1.74
N PRO A 42 -0.83 8.39 1.87
CA PRO A 42 0.34 7.61 1.51
C PRO A 42 0.76 7.90 0.06
N ASP A 43 2.07 7.94 -0.19
CA ASP A 43 2.58 8.10 -1.55
C ASP A 43 2.12 6.90 -2.39
N PRO A 44 1.37 7.11 -3.48
CA PRO A 44 0.86 6.01 -4.30
C PRO A 44 1.97 5.13 -4.88
N ARG A 45 3.18 5.65 -5.05
CA ARG A 45 4.33 4.90 -5.55
C ARG A 45 4.79 3.79 -4.59
N MET A 46 4.41 3.86 -3.32
CA MET A 46 4.67 2.78 -2.35
C MET A 46 3.92 1.48 -2.71
N LEU A 47 2.87 1.57 -3.51
CA LEU A 47 2.11 0.42 -3.99
C LEU A 47 2.57 -0.09 -5.36
N TRP A 48 3.61 0.50 -5.93
CA TRP A 48 4.17 0.09 -7.21
C TRP A 48 5.28 -0.94 -6.97
N LEU A 49 5.00 -2.17 -7.33
CA LEU A 49 5.94 -3.28 -7.18
C LEU A 49 6.63 -3.61 -8.50
N ASP A 50 7.88 -4.04 -8.42
CA ASP A 50 8.51 -4.70 -9.55
C ASP A 50 7.77 -6.01 -9.87
N VAL A 51 7.78 -6.44 -11.11
CA VAL A 51 7.02 -7.62 -11.58
C VAL A 51 7.48 -8.88 -10.88
N GLY A 52 8.78 -9.09 -10.72
CA GLY A 52 9.32 -10.25 -10.02
C GLY A 52 8.82 -10.35 -8.57
N PRO A 53 9.03 -9.35 -7.73
CA PRO A 53 8.51 -9.30 -6.37
C PRO A 53 6.98 -9.42 -6.29
N PHE A 54 6.24 -8.89 -7.25
CA PHE A 54 4.80 -9.09 -7.32
C PHE A 54 4.45 -10.57 -7.42
N TYR A 55 5.12 -11.31 -8.31
CA TYR A 55 4.92 -12.75 -8.43
C TYR A 55 5.35 -13.52 -7.18
N ASP A 56 6.37 -13.04 -6.46
CA ASP A 56 6.79 -13.67 -5.20
C ASP A 56 5.66 -13.70 -4.17
N ARG A 57 4.73 -12.76 -4.22
CA ARG A 57 3.54 -12.74 -3.35
C ARG A 57 2.56 -13.88 -3.64
N PHE A 58 2.63 -14.49 -4.82
CA PHE A 58 1.81 -15.66 -5.16
C PHE A 58 2.35 -16.95 -4.52
N GLY A 59 3.59 -16.95 -4.04
CA GLY A 59 4.23 -18.14 -3.48
C GLY A 59 4.32 -19.28 -4.51
N ALA A 60 3.92 -20.48 -4.13
CA ALA A 60 3.94 -21.65 -5.03
C ALA A 60 3.04 -21.47 -6.27
N ASP A 61 2.01 -20.64 -6.19
CA ASP A 61 1.11 -20.39 -7.31
C ASP A 61 1.79 -19.63 -8.45
N ALA A 62 2.83 -18.85 -8.19
CA ALA A 62 3.59 -18.14 -9.23
C ALA A 62 4.14 -19.10 -10.28
N LEU A 63 4.78 -20.18 -9.85
CA LEU A 63 5.33 -21.18 -10.75
C LEU A 63 4.23 -21.96 -11.48
N ALA A 64 3.15 -22.29 -10.79
CA ALA A 64 2.00 -22.96 -11.39
C ALA A 64 1.35 -22.11 -12.49
N ILE A 65 1.21 -20.80 -12.27
CA ILE A 65 0.72 -19.85 -13.27
C ILE A 65 1.68 -19.76 -14.46
N ALA A 66 2.97 -19.60 -14.18
CA ALA A 66 4.00 -19.44 -15.21
C ALA A 66 4.09 -20.64 -16.15
N ALA A 67 3.86 -21.85 -15.64
CA ALA A 67 3.92 -23.09 -16.40
C ALA A 67 2.57 -23.50 -17.01
N SER A 68 1.48 -22.80 -16.71
CA SER A 68 0.13 -23.15 -17.17
C SER A 68 -0.14 -22.71 -18.60
N ASP A 69 -0.82 -23.57 -19.36
CA ASP A 69 -1.34 -23.26 -20.69
C ASP A 69 -2.80 -22.77 -20.67
N HIS A 70 -3.41 -22.68 -19.49
CA HIS A 70 -4.78 -22.20 -19.35
C HIS A 70 -4.87 -20.72 -19.75
N GLY A 71 -5.93 -20.36 -20.49
CA GLY A 71 -6.11 -18.99 -20.99
C GLY A 71 -6.05 -17.90 -19.91
N ALA A 72 -6.63 -18.16 -18.74
CA ALA A 72 -6.57 -17.21 -17.62
C ALA A 72 -5.15 -17.00 -17.11
N CYS A 73 -4.37 -18.06 -16.96
CA CYS A 73 -2.96 -17.96 -16.54
C CYS A 73 -2.09 -17.29 -17.60
N LYS A 74 -2.33 -17.58 -18.88
CA LYS A 74 -1.64 -16.89 -19.99
C LYS A 74 -1.95 -15.41 -20.03
N ALA A 75 -3.18 -15.03 -19.76
CA ALA A 75 -3.57 -13.62 -19.66
C ALA A 75 -2.81 -12.90 -18.54
N VAL A 76 -2.69 -13.52 -17.36
CA VAL A 76 -1.89 -12.98 -16.27
C VAL A 76 -0.43 -12.80 -16.67
N GLN A 77 0.17 -13.80 -17.30
CA GLN A 77 1.55 -13.75 -17.79
C GLN A 77 1.75 -12.58 -18.76
N THR A 78 0.87 -12.45 -19.74
CA THR A 78 0.96 -11.43 -20.78
C THR A 78 0.75 -10.04 -20.21
N LEU A 79 -0.27 -9.85 -19.37
CA LEU A 79 -0.61 -8.52 -18.80
C LEU A 79 0.43 -8.01 -17.80
N THR A 80 1.17 -8.90 -17.15
CA THR A 80 2.21 -8.49 -16.20
C THR A 80 3.54 -8.20 -16.89
N VAL A 81 3.93 -9.00 -17.86
CA VAL A 81 5.25 -8.87 -18.51
C VAL A 81 5.41 -7.57 -19.31
N VAL A 82 4.34 -7.01 -19.81
CA VAL A 82 4.36 -5.75 -20.57
C VAL A 82 4.42 -4.50 -19.68
N ARG A 83 4.27 -4.65 -18.38
CA ARG A 83 4.25 -3.54 -17.42
C ARG A 83 5.64 -3.29 -16.86
N LYS A 84 5.96 -2.01 -16.63
CA LYS A 84 7.19 -1.62 -15.93
C LYS A 84 7.10 -1.89 -14.43
N TYR A 85 5.91 -1.79 -13.89
CA TYR A 85 5.61 -2.06 -12.48
C TYR A 85 4.15 -2.48 -12.34
N ILE A 86 3.82 -3.11 -11.22
CA ILE A 86 2.45 -3.50 -10.87
C ILE A 86 1.97 -2.56 -9.76
N ASP A 87 0.88 -1.86 -10.02
CA ASP A 87 0.23 -1.00 -9.03
C ASP A 87 -0.84 -1.80 -8.29
N LEU A 88 -0.61 -2.04 -7.00
CA LEU A 88 -1.56 -2.81 -6.16
C LEU A 88 -2.92 -2.13 -6.03
N ALA A 89 -3.00 -0.83 -6.24
CA ALA A 89 -4.24 -0.06 -6.20
C ALA A 89 -4.98 -0.04 -7.55
N ASP A 90 -4.37 -0.54 -8.62
CA ASP A 90 -5.00 -0.58 -9.94
C ASP A 90 -6.11 -1.64 -9.95
N PRO A 91 -7.38 -1.26 -10.20
CA PRO A 91 -8.49 -2.22 -10.24
C PRO A 91 -8.32 -3.30 -11.30
N ARG A 92 -7.53 -3.05 -12.35
CA ARG A 92 -7.23 -4.06 -13.37
C ARG A 92 -6.38 -5.20 -12.82
N VAL A 93 -5.51 -4.93 -11.85
CA VAL A 93 -4.72 -5.96 -11.15
C VAL A 93 -5.63 -6.84 -10.30
N ALA A 94 -6.55 -6.25 -9.56
CA ALA A 94 -7.56 -6.99 -8.79
C ALA A 94 -8.45 -7.84 -9.71
N SER A 95 -8.90 -7.29 -10.83
CA SER A 95 -9.72 -8.01 -11.81
C SER A 95 -9.00 -9.20 -12.43
N MET A 96 -7.70 -9.08 -12.66
CA MET A 96 -6.86 -10.17 -13.16
C MET A 96 -6.82 -11.35 -12.18
N ILE A 97 -6.71 -11.05 -10.88
CA ILE A 97 -6.76 -12.08 -9.84
C ILE A 97 -8.16 -12.67 -9.72
N ASP A 98 -9.20 -11.85 -9.83
CA ASP A 98 -10.59 -12.33 -9.82
C ASP A 98 -10.89 -13.29 -10.98
N MET A 99 -10.27 -13.07 -12.12
CA MET A 99 -10.37 -13.99 -13.26
C MET A 99 -9.80 -15.37 -12.91
N LEU A 100 -8.69 -15.43 -12.19
CA LEU A 100 -8.12 -16.70 -11.70
C LEU A 100 -9.09 -17.38 -10.70
N ILE A 101 -9.70 -16.62 -9.81
CA ILE A 101 -10.69 -17.16 -8.87
C ILE A 101 -11.88 -17.75 -9.62
N ALA A 102 -12.44 -17.01 -10.57
CA ALA A 102 -13.61 -17.40 -11.34
C ALA A 102 -13.39 -18.66 -12.18
N THR A 103 -12.16 -18.88 -12.65
CA THR A 103 -11.80 -20.02 -13.49
C THR A 103 -11.18 -21.18 -12.74
N GLY A 104 -11.03 -21.06 -11.41
CA GLY A 104 -10.42 -22.10 -10.58
C GLY A 104 -8.93 -22.34 -10.87
N GLN A 105 -8.21 -21.32 -11.31
CA GLN A 105 -6.82 -21.38 -11.69
C GLN A 105 -5.89 -20.69 -10.66
N PRO A 106 -4.60 -21.09 -10.60
CA PRO A 106 -4.00 -22.26 -11.25
C PRO A 106 -4.45 -23.57 -10.60
N THR A 107 -4.38 -24.66 -11.34
CA THR A 107 -4.60 -25.99 -10.75
C THR A 107 -3.38 -26.42 -9.93
N ALA A 108 -3.62 -27.18 -8.85
CA ALA A 108 -2.54 -27.70 -8.04
C ALA A 108 -1.57 -28.56 -8.87
N GLN A 109 -0.27 -28.37 -8.61
CA GLN A 109 0.79 -29.07 -9.33
C GLN A 109 1.65 -29.87 -8.34
N PRO A 110 1.97 -31.14 -8.64
CA PRO A 110 2.79 -31.95 -7.74
C PRO A 110 4.22 -31.44 -7.63
N TRP A 111 4.74 -30.76 -8.65
CA TRP A 111 6.08 -30.18 -8.67
C TRP A 111 6.14 -28.75 -8.07
N ALA A 112 4.99 -28.19 -7.71
CA ALA A 112 4.88 -26.92 -6.99
C ALA A 112 4.00 -27.11 -5.74
N PRO A 113 4.54 -27.71 -4.67
CA PRO A 113 3.78 -27.99 -3.45
C PRO A 113 3.18 -26.71 -2.85
N GLY A 114 1.90 -26.76 -2.50
CA GLY A 114 1.16 -25.60 -1.99
C GLY A 114 0.47 -24.78 -3.08
N SER A 115 0.71 -25.08 -4.37
CA SER A 115 -0.04 -24.43 -5.44
C SER A 115 -1.48 -24.97 -5.51
N GLY A 116 -2.37 -24.15 -6.04
CA GLY A 116 -3.77 -24.50 -6.21
C GLY A 116 -4.60 -23.31 -6.63
N PRO A 117 -5.93 -23.49 -6.74
CA PRO A 117 -6.82 -22.44 -7.19
C PRO A 117 -6.69 -21.16 -6.36
N MET A 118 -6.76 -20.03 -7.04
CA MET A 118 -6.78 -18.72 -6.40
C MET A 118 -8.03 -18.59 -5.51
N THR A 119 -7.87 -17.96 -4.36
CA THR A 119 -8.94 -17.72 -3.39
C THR A 119 -8.99 -16.25 -2.98
N ALA A 120 -10.10 -15.83 -2.36
CA ALA A 120 -10.21 -14.49 -1.82
C ALA A 120 -9.13 -14.19 -0.76
N ALA A 121 -8.76 -15.18 0.05
CA ALA A 121 -7.70 -15.04 1.05
C ALA A 121 -6.33 -14.83 0.38
N LYS A 122 -6.01 -15.59 -0.66
CA LYS A 122 -4.78 -15.43 -1.43
C LYS A 122 -4.76 -14.06 -2.13
N LYS A 123 -5.87 -13.63 -2.72
CA LYS A 123 -6.00 -12.30 -3.33
C LYS A 123 -5.69 -11.20 -2.32
N ALA A 124 -6.29 -11.26 -1.13
CA ALA A 124 -6.06 -10.27 -0.07
C ALA A 124 -4.58 -10.19 0.34
N ALA A 125 -3.91 -11.33 0.45
CA ALA A 125 -2.48 -11.38 0.76
C ALA A 125 -1.62 -10.78 -0.35
N ILE A 126 -1.94 -11.05 -1.62
CA ILE A 126 -1.21 -10.53 -2.79
C ILE A 126 -1.37 -9.01 -2.90
N LEU A 127 -2.57 -8.50 -2.66
CA LEU A 127 -2.89 -7.07 -2.77
C LEU A 127 -2.68 -6.29 -1.48
N ALA A 128 -2.12 -6.91 -0.43
CA ALA A 128 -1.89 -6.24 0.84
C ALA A 128 -1.06 -4.96 0.63
N PRO A 129 -1.51 -3.80 1.19
CA PRO A 129 -0.89 -2.51 0.90
C PRO A 129 0.44 -2.29 1.62
N VAL A 130 0.83 -3.17 2.52
CA VAL A 130 2.12 -3.09 3.20
C VAL A 130 3.19 -3.65 2.26
N THR A 131 4.13 -2.79 1.87
CA THR A 131 5.20 -3.12 0.94
C THR A 131 6.57 -3.02 1.58
N THR A 132 7.52 -3.79 1.09
CA THR A 132 8.92 -3.71 1.50
C THR A 132 9.71 -2.91 0.47
N GLU A 133 10.86 -2.36 0.90
CA GLU A 133 11.78 -1.66 0.00
C GLU A 133 12.22 -2.54 -1.17
N TYR A 134 12.45 -3.83 -0.90
CA TYR A 134 12.83 -4.81 -1.94
C TYR A 134 11.77 -4.94 -3.03
N GLU A 135 10.48 -4.95 -2.64
CA GLU A 135 9.37 -5.12 -3.58
C GLU A 135 9.12 -3.90 -4.46
N ARG A 136 9.40 -2.70 -3.94
CA ARG A 136 9.00 -1.46 -4.60
C ARG A 136 9.78 -1.19 -5.88
N HIS A 137 9.07 -0.71 -6.89
CA HIS A 137 9.67 -0.26 -8.14
C HIS A 137 10.51 1.01 -7.92
N ILE A 138 10.00 1.94 -7.10
CA ILE A 138 10.73 3.14 -6.70
C ILE A 138 11.34 2.89 -5.31
N LYS A 139 12.67 2.97 -5.22
CA LYS A 139 13.39 2.79 -3.97
C LYS A 139 13.54 4.12 -3.22
N GLY A 140 13.76 4.04 -1.90
CA GLY A 140 14.00 5.22 -1.08
C GLY A 140 12.76 6.02 -0.71
N LEU A 141 11.56 5.49 -0.86
CA LEU A 141 10.31 6.11 -0.40
C LEU A 141 10.12 5.82 1.09
N GLU A 142 9.86 6.88 1.86
CA GLU A 142 9.53 6.80 3.29
C GLU A 142 8.09 7.24 3.54
#